data_b8d6ab890c6b96c033420004e38d27e1
#
_entry.id   b8d6ab890c6b96c033420004e38d27e1
#
_cell.length_a   1.000
_cell.length_b   1.000
_cell.length_c   1.000
_cell.angle_alpha   90.00
_cell.angle_beta   90.00
_cell.angle_gamma   90.00
#
_symmetry.space_group_name_H-M   'P 1'
#
loop_
_entity.id
_entity.type
_entity.pdbx_description
1 polymer ?
#
loop_
_entity_poly.entity_id
_entity_poly.type
_entity_poly.pdbx_seq_one_letter_code
_entity_poly.pdbx_strand_id
1 'polypeptide(L)'
;MEMVDIASPTGSEKDMAAYLERRMSRAGLKTTLQEVSAGRPNAVGTLHGTGGGRNLLFTGHMDTSYDGDEEFLTGEGFKAKAVFRDGWIWGLGASNMKSGLACALVALEAIAEEGISLPGDITLAGVVGEIEKAPIEEFQGEYFAGYGTGSRYLITHGITADYAILAEPTSLQVSNANMGCIWARISTGGTMAHSAYGKNPGHVNAIEEIHHIQTALLDWAPGYSERHAFMGERPSVTIAAVQGGLRWRLSRNPFEASLYVDVRTVPGQKADDVKRELRAVLQRVAGERNMPEAELIFYVNDPPTLLDPELPIIKTMRTAHEEVTGTASEPVIRLPAADSTHFNRYDIPCAVYGPGGFNHSDAGTWMHAAGEHVSVENMLTAARVYLVAALKICSQRPA
;
A
#
# COMPACT_ATOMS: atom_id res chain seq x y z
N MET A 1 3.31 0.41 -20.89
CA MET A 1 1.94 0.34 -21.42
C MET A 1 1.40 -1.10 -21.32
N GLU A 2 2.08 -2.12 -21.85
CA GLU A 2 1.60 -3.51 -21.83
C GLU A 2 1.12 -4.00 -20.44
N MET A 3 1.84 -3.65 -19.36
CA MET A 3 1.42 -4.00 -17.99
C MET A 3 0.11 -3.34 -17.57
N VAL A 4 -0.15 -2.10 -18.04
CA VAL A 4 -1.41 -1.38 -17.75
C VAL A 4 -2.58 -2.01 -18.51
N ASP A 5 -2.33 -2.53 -19.72
CA ASP A 5 -3.34 -3.20 -20.54
C ASP A 5 -3.75 -4.59 -19.99
N ILE A 6 -3.05 -5.08 -18.97
CA ILE A 6 -3.39 -6.33 -18.27
C ILE A 6 -4.17 -5.95 -17.00
N ALA A 7 -5.48 -6.20 -17.00
CA ALA A 7 -6.29 -6.06 -15.79
C ALA A 7 -5.79 -7.04 -14.71
N SER A 8 -5.50 -6.53 -13.53
CA SER A 8 -5.01 -7.34 -12.41
C SER A 8 -5.51 -6.81 -11.07
N PRO A 9 -6.83 -6.72 -10.85
CA PRO A 9 -7.32 -6.35 -9.52
C PRO A 9 -6.86 -7.37 -8.48
N THR A 10 -6.79 -6.96 -7.22
CA THR A 10 -6.49 -7.85 -6.11
C THR A 10 -7.32 -9.13 -6.23
N GLY A 11 -6.68 -10.30 -6.18
CA GLY A 11 -7.36 -11.60 -6.38
C GLY A 11 -7.31 -12.14 -7.81
N SER A 12 -6.85 -11.35 -8.79
CA SER A 12 -6.83 -11.70 -10.22
C SER A 12 -5.50 -11.37 -10.90
N GLU A 13 -4.38 -11.56 -10.21
CA GLU A 13 -3.05 -11.15 -10.66
C GLU A 13 -2.35 -12.13 -11.61
N LYS A 14 -2.96 -13.29 -11.88
CA LYS A 14 -2.36 -14.41 -12.64
C LYS A 14 -1.75 -14.01 -13.97
N ASP A 15 -2.49 -13.24 -14.78
CA ASP A 15 -2.05 -12.89 -16.14
C ASP A 15 -0.89 -11.89 -16.10
N MET A 16 -0.88 -11.00 -15.10
CA MET A 16 0.20 -10.07 -14.85
C MET A 16 1.47 -10.80 -14.38
N ALA A 17 1.33 -11.79 -13.49
CA ALA A 17 2.44 -12.65 -13.05
C ALA A 17 3.04 -13.42 -14.22
N ALA A 18 2.20 -14.01 -15.06
CA ALA A 18 2.65 -14.72 -16.26
C ALA A 18 3.34 -13.80 -17.29
N TYR A 19 2.89 -12.54 -17.40
CA TYR A 19 3.57 -11.55 -18.24
C TYR A 19 4.96 -11.24 -17.70
N LEU A 20 5.09 -10.93 -16.41
CA LEU A 20 6.38 -10.63 -15.78
C LEU A 20 7.35 -11.80 -15.88
N GLU A 21 6.86 -13.02 -15.59
CA GLU A 21 7.67 -14.24 -15.71
C GLU A 21 8.26 -14.40 -17.12
N ARG A 22 7.41 -14.27 -18.16
CA ARG A 22 7.89 -14.37 -19.57
C ARG A 22 8.90 -13.27 -19.92
N ARG A 23 8.72 -12.04 -19.43
CA ARG A 23 9.65 -10.94 -19.71
C ARG A 23 11.00 -11.18 -19.03
N MET A 24 11.00 -11.54 -17.75
CA MET A 24 12.21 -11.87 -17.00
C MET A 24 12.95 -13.08 -17.60
N SER A 25 12.22 -14.13 -17.99
CA SER A 25 12.80 -15.31 -18.63
C SER A 25 13.48 -14.97 -19.97
N ARG A 26 12.86 -14.11 -20.80
CA ARG A 26 13.45 -13.66 -22.08
C ARG A 26 14.73 -12.84 -21.88
N ALA A 27 14.82 -12.10 -20.79
CA ALA A 27 16.01 -11.36 -20.39
C ALA A 27 17.12 -12.25 -19.78
N GLY A 28 16.90 -13.57 -19.69
CA GLY A 28 17.88 -14.52 -19.17
C GLY A 28 17.86 -14.69 -17.65
N LEU A 29 16.89 -14.13 -16.93
CA LEU A 29 16.74 -14.38 -15.52
C LEU A 29 16.21 -15.80 -15.27
N LYS A 30 16.64 -16.43 -14.18
CA LYS A 30 16.04 -17.68 -13.70
C LYS A 30 14.72 -17.37 -13.02
N THR A 31 13.61 -17.81 -13.61
CA THR A 31 12.27 -17.45 -13.17
C THR A 31 11.56 -18.58 -12.41
N THR A 32 10.62 -18.18 -11.55
CA THR A 32 9.66 -19.05 -10.89
C THR A 32 8.36 -18.31 -10.63
N LEU A 33 7.25 -19.03 -10.71
CA LEU A 33 5.94 -18.59 -10.20
C LEU A 33 5.73 -19.24 -8.83
N GLN A 34 5.61 -18.42 -7.80
CA GLN A 34 5.45 -18.84 -6.42
C GLN A 34 3.98 -18.72 -6.03
N GLU A 35 3.22 -19.84 -6.06
CA GLU A 35 1.79 -19.86 -5.80
C GLU A 35 1.50 -19.47 -4.35
N VAL A 36 0.91 -18.32 -4.15
CA VAL A 36 0.54 -17.79 -2.82
C VAL A 36 -0.81 -18.34 -2.37
N SER A 37 -1.79 -18.31 -3.27
CA SER A 37 -3.09 -18.97 -3.17
C SER A 37 -3.53 -19.38 -4.57
N ALA A 38 -4.58 -20.16 -4.68
CA ALA A 38 -5.00 -20.76 -5.96
C ALA A 38 -5.19 -19.68 -7.06
N GLY A 39 -4.35 -19.73 -8.08
CA GLY A 39 -4.37 -18.79 -9.21
C GLY A 39 -3.77 -17.42 -8.92
N ARG A 40 -3.05 -17.23 -7.80
CA ARG A 40 -2.42 -15.98 -7.42
C ARG A 40 -0.91 -16.16 -7.16
N PRO A 41 -0.09 -16.33 -8.18
CA PRO A 41 1.34 -16.50 -7.99
C PRO A 41 2.08 -15.15 -7.92
N ASN A 42 3.07 -15.07 -7.03
CA ASN A 42 4.16 -14.10 -7.19
C ASN A 42 5.01 -14.50 -8.40
N ALA A 43 5.47 -13.52 -9.17
CA ALA A 43 6.43 -13.73 -10.27
C ALA A 43 7.81 -13.32 -9.81
N VAL A 44 8.75 -14.26 -9.76
CA VAL A 44 10.12 -14.03 -9.27
C VAL A 44 11.12 -14.37 -10.36
N GLY A 45 12.09 -13.50 -10.61
CA GLY A 45 13.19 -13.74 -11.53
C GLY A 45 14.50 -13.26 -10.95
N THR A 46 15.55 -14.09 -11.00
CA THR A 46 16.88 -13.78 -10.46
C THR A 46 17.92 -13.77 -11.58
N LEU A 47 18.64 -12.67 -11.68
CA LEU A 47 19.89 -12.57 -12.44
C LEU A 47 21.03 -12.93 -11.49
N HIS A 48 21.60 -14.12 -11.69
CA HIS A 48 22.66 -14.62 -10.82
C HIS A 48 23.98 -13.89 -11.06
N GLY A 49 24.60 -13.48 -9.97
CA GLY A 49 25.95 -12.96 -9.93
C GLY A 49 27.02 -14.06 -9.92
N THR A 50 28.28 -13.65 -9.85
CA THR A 50 29.44 -14.55 -9.77
C THR A 50 29.73 -15.07 -8.36
N GLY A 51 29.01 -14.55 -7.37
CA GLY A 51 29.14 -14.87 -5.96
C GLY A 51 30.05 -13.91 -5.18
N GLY A 52 29.76 -13.79 -3.89
CA GLY A 52 30.54 -12.98 -2.94
C GLY A 52 30.22 -11.48 -2.95
N GLY A 53 29.15 -11.06 -3.60
CA GLY A 53 28.58 -9.71 -3.51
C GLY A 53 27.31 -9.67 -2.67
N ARG A 54 26.83 -8.45 -2.38
CA ARG A 54 25.52 -8.25 -1.73
C ARG A 54 24.38 -8.49 -2.72
N ASN A 55 23.34 -9.15 -2.26
CA ASN A 55 22.15 -9.44 -3.04
C ASN A 55 21.12 -8.30 -2.91
N LEU A 56 20.48 -7.95 -4.02
CA LEU A 56 19.46 -6.92 -4.10
C LEU A 56 18.13 -7.50 -4.59
N LEU A 57 17.06 -7.17 -3.89
CA LEU A 57 15.69 -7.46 -4.29
C LEU A 57 15.00 -6.17 -4.76
N PHE A 58 14.56 -6.14 -6.01
CA PHE A 58 13.52 -5.22 -6.46
C PHE A 58 12.17 -5.89 -6.27
N THR A 59 11.21 -5.18 -5.69
CA THR A 59 9.88 -5.72 -5.47
C THR A 59 8.80 -4.68 -5.73
N GLY A 60 7.61 -5.15 -6.03
CA GLY A 60 6.43 -4.34 -6.19
C GLY A 60 5.18 -5.17 -6.44
N HIS A 61 4.03 -4.59 -6.14
CA HIS A 61 2.77 -5.30 -6.32
C HIS A 61 2.26 -5.25 -7.77
N MET A 62 1.59 -6.32 -8.15
CA MET A 62 0.99 -6.48 -9.47
C MET A 62 -0.49 -6.08 -9.48
N ASP A 63 -1.10 -6.05 -8.30
CA ASP A 63 -2.52 -5.81 -8.18
C ASP A 63 -2.89 -4.32 -8.29
N THR A 64 -4.15 -4.08 -8.63
CA THR A 64 -4.76 -2.75 -8.73
C THR A 64 -5.93 -2.61 -7.78
N SER A 65 -6.22 -1.35 -7.38
CA SER A 65 -7.30 -1.04 -6.43
C SER A 65 -8.69 -1.39 -6.96
N TYR A 66 -8.86 -1.33 -8.29
CA TYR A 66 -10.13 -1.47 -9.00
C TYR A 66 -10.01 -2.46 -10.14
N ASP A 67 -11.15 -2.92 -10.65
CA ASP A 67 -11.23 -3.82 -11.81
C ASP A 67 -11.03 -3.05 -13.13
N GLY A 68 -11.42 -1.76 -13.15
CA GLY A 68 -11.30 -0.88 -14.30
C GLY A 68 -12.57 -0.75 -15.12
N ASP A 69 -13.68 -1.33 -14.66
CA ASP A 69 -14.99 -1.27 -15.31
C ASP A 69 -16.10 -0.65 -14.42
N GLU A 70 -15.73 -0.19 -13.20
CA GLU A 70 -16.66 0.46 -12.28
C GLU A 70 -17.29 1.71 -12.92
N GLU A 71 -18.63 1.79 -12.86
CA GLU A 71 -19.41 2.88 -13.48
C GLU A 71 -19.13 4.25 -12.85
N PHE A 72 -18.76 4.27 -11.55
CA PHE A 72 -18.49 5.53 -10.85
C PHE A 72 -17.07 6.09 -11.11
N LEU A 73 -16.19 5.34 -11.80
CA LEU A 73 -14.84 5.74 -12.17
C LEU A 73 -14.75 5.95 -13.69
N THR A 74 -14.86 7.20 -14.13
CA THR A 74 -14.98 7.54 -15.57
C THR A 74 -13.69 8.03 -16.21
N GLY A 75 -12.63 8.36 -15.43
CA GLY A 75 -11.36 8.85 -15.97
C GLY A 75 -10.55 7.75 -16.67
N GLU A 76 -9.75 8.13 -17.67
CA GLU A 76 -8.85 7.22 -18.40
C GLU A 76 -7.89 6.46 -17.48
N GLY A 77 -7.42 7.14 -16.42
CA GLY A 77 -6.53 6.55 -15.42
C GLY A 77 -7.16 5.51 -14.50
N PHE A 78 -8.48 5.29 -14.60
CA PHE A 78 -9.20 4.21 -13.90
C PHE A 78 -9.51 3.01 -14.80
N LYS A 79 -9.03 3.00 -16.05
CA LYS A 79 -9.26 1.89 -16.97
C LYS A 79 -8.01 1.04 -17.11
N ALA A 80 -8.21 -0.29 -17.19
CA ALA A 80 -7.12 -1.23 -17.50
C ALA A 80 -6.75 -1.16 -18.98
N LYS A 81 -6.45 0.07 -19.44
CA LYS A 81 -6.05 0.38 -20.80
C LYS A 81 -5.12 1.59 -20.81
N ALA A 82 -3.91 1.38 -21.30
CA ALA A 82 -2.91 2.43 -21.36
C ALA A 82 -3.21 3.45 -22.47
N VAL A 83 -3.18 4.74 -22.10
CA VAL A 83 -3.25 5.85 -23.02
C VAL A 83 -1.99 6.70 -22.87
N PHE A 84 -1.24 6.87 -23.96
CA PHE A 84 -0.09 7.79 -23.97
C PHE A 84 -0.53 9.13 -24.55
N ARG A 85 -0.29 10.20 -23.78
CA ARG A 85 -0.59 11.57 -24.21
C ARG A 85 0.35 12.57 -23.53
N ASP A 86 0.94 13.46 -24.32
CA ASP A 86 1.76 14.60 -23.84
C ASP A 86 2.88 14.21 -22.85
N GLY A 87 3.56 13.06 -23.09
CA GLY A 87 4.62 12.57 -22.24
C GLY A 87 4.16 11.82 -20.98
N TRP A 88 2.85 11.58 -20.85
CA TRP A 88 2.23 10.85 -19.75
C TRP A 88 1.59 9.55 -20.22
N ILE A 89 1.70 8.52 -19.38
CA ILE A 89 0.95 7.27 -19.53
C ILE A 89 -0.19 7.29 -18.50
N TRP A 90 -1.41 7.18 -19.01
CA TRP A 90 -2.65 7.09 -18.23
C TRP A 90 -3.13 5.65 -18.23
N GLY A 91 -3.72 5.22 -17.12
CA GLY A 91 -4.33 3.91 -16.98
C GLY A 91 -4.19 3.36 -15.56
N LEU A 92 -5.06 2.45 -15.21
CA LEU A 92 -5.13 1.84 -13.88
C LEU A 92 -3.84 1.07 -13.56
N GLY A 93 -3.23 1.36 -12.43
CA GLY A 93 -1.92 0.84 -12.04
C GLY A 93 -0.72 1.59 -12.67
N ALA A 94 -0.93 2.60 -13.52
CA ALA A 94 0.16 3.37 -14.11
C ALA A 94 1.00 4.08 -13.05
N SER A 95 0.38 4.67 -12.05
CA SER A 95 1.08 5.29 -10.92
C SER A 95 1.38 4.30 -9.82
N ASN A 96 0.42 3.47 -9.43
CA ASN A 96 0.51 2.54 -8.31
C ASN A 96 0.27 1.08 -8.76
N MET A 97 1.32 0.27 -8.99
CA MET A 97 2.72 0.67 -9.10
C MET A 97 3.41 -0.02 -10.30
N LYS A 98 2.62 -0.37 -11.35
CA LYS A 98 3.13 -1.08 -12.53
C LYS A 98 4.28 -0.34 -13.21
N SER A 99 4.31 1.01 -13.14
CA SER A 99 5.44 1.80 -13.66
C SER A 99 6.74 1.54 -12.91
N GLY A 100 6.68 1.39 -11.59
CA GLY A 100 7.85 1.04 -10.79
C GLY A 100 8.40 -0.34 -11.14
N LEU A 101 7.53 -1.35 -11.25
CA LEU A 101 7.91 -2.69 -11.73
C LEU A 101 8.51 -2.66 -13.13
N ALA A 102 7.93 -1.88 -14.05
CA ALA A 102 8.46 -1.72 -15.40
C ALA A 102 9.86 -1.10 -15.40
N CYS A 103 10.10 -0.09 -14.57
CA CYS A 103 11.41 0.54 -14.43
C CYS A 103 12.47 -0.44 -13.89
N ALA A 104 12.11 -1.24 -12.88
CA ALA A 104 13.01 -2.26 -12.34
C ALA A 104 13.31 -3.35 -13.37
N LEU A 105 12.29 -3.84 -14.07
CA LEU A 105 12.47 -4.83 -15.15
C LEU A 105 13.43 -4.34 -16.24
N VAL A 106 13.23 -3.11 -16.74
CA VAL A 106 14.09 -2.52 -17.79
C VAL A 106 15.52 -2.34 -17.28
N ALA A 107 15.72 -1.97 -16.01
CA ALA A 107 17.07 -1.88 -15.44
C ALA A 107 17.78 -3.26 -15.42
N LEU A 108 17.06 -4.33 -15.09
CA LEU A 108 17.60 -5.69 -15.11
C LEU A 108 17.84 -6.20 -16.54
N GLU A 109 16.91 -5.92 -17.46
CA GLU A 109 17.08 -6.23 -18.90
C GLU A 109 18.36 -5.59 -19.44
N ALA A 110 18.61 -4.31 -19.13
CA ALA A 110 19.82 -3.61 -19.56
C ALA A 110 21.11 -4.23 -18.99
N ILE A 111 21.13 -4.63 -17.71
CA ILE A 111 22.27 -5.33 -17.09
C ILE A 111 22.54 -6.66 -17.82
N ALA A 112 21.50 -7.42 -18.13
CA ALA A 112 21.60 -8.71 -18.76
C ALA A 112 22.04 -8.59 -20.24
N GLU A 113 21.45 -7.67 -21.00
CA GLU A 113 21.76 -7.43 -22.42
C GLU A 113 23.21 -6.95 -22.64
N GLU A 114 23.71 -6.08 -21.75
CA GLU A 114 25.10 -5.61 -21.79
C GLU A 114 26.11 -6.63 -21.23
N GLY A 115 25.65 -7.79 -20.78
CA GLY A 115 26.49 -8.84 -20.21
C GLY A 115 27.26 -8.41 -18.96
N ILE A 116 26.71 -7.48 -18.19
CA ILE A 116 27.35 -6.97 -16.98
C ILE A 116 27.30 -8.06 -15.91
N SER A 117 28.49 -8.52 -15.50
CA SER A 117 28.63 -9.55 -14.46
C SER A 117 28.91 -8.89 -13.11
N LEU A 118 28.04 -9.11 -12.15
CA LEU A 118 28.12 -8.57 -10.79
C LEU A 118 28.44 -9.69 -9.79
N PRO A 119 29.12 -9.41 -8.67
CA PRO A 119 29.32 -10.39 -7.60
C PRO A 119 28.02 -10.84 -6.93
N GLY A 120 27.07 -9.92 -6.67
CA GLY A 120 25.80 -10.20 -6.01
C GLY A 120 24.68 -10.56 -6.99
N ASP A 121 23.68 -11.28 -6.50
CA ASP A 121 22.45 -11.58 -7.23
C ASP A 121 21.52 -10.38 -7.27
N ILE A 122 20.78 -10.22 -8.37
CA ILE A 122 19.67 -9.27 -8.46
C ILE A 122 18.37 -10.03 -8.69
N THR A 123 17.42 -9.87 -7.81
CA THR A 123 16.08 -10.48 -7.93
C THR A 123 15.03 -9.41 -8.19
N LEU A 124 14.10 -9.66 -9.10
CA LEU A 124 12.88 -8.91 -9.28
C LEU A 124 11.70 -9.78 -8.88
N ALA A 125 10.84 -9.27 -8.01
CA ALA A 125 9.61 -9.94 -7.58
C ALA A 125 8.38 -9.05 -7.80
N GLY A 126 7.46 -9.49 -8.67
CA GLY A 126 6.11 -8.99 -8.73
C GLY A 126 5.26 -9.77 -7.73
N VAL A 127 4.67 -9.09 -6.75
CA VAL A 127 3.91 -9.74 -5.68
C VAL A 127 2.41 -9.50 -5.82
N VAL A 128 1.60 -10.40 -5.26
CA VAL A 128 0.15 -10.31 -5.24
C VAL A 128 -0.35 -9.67 -3.94
N GLY A 129 -1.50 -8.97 -4.00
CA GLY A 129 -2.26 -8.59 -2.81
C GLY A 129 -1.55 -7.62 -1.86
N GLU A 130 -1.05 -6.51 -2.38
CA GLU A 130 -0.53 -5.39 -1.57
C GLU A 130 -1.63 -4.40 -1.24
N ILE A 131 -2.51 -4.12 -2.20
CA ILE A 131 -3.56 -3.09 -2.05
C ILE A 131 -4.26 -3.19 -0.69
N GLU A 132 -4.48 -2.04 -0.07
CA GLU A 132 -5.15 -1.90 1.24
C GLU A 132 -6.61 -2.40 1.19
N LYS A 133 -6.79 -3.73 1.18
CA LYS A 133 -8.07 -4.43 1.27
C LYS A 133 -7.97 -5.51 2.34
N ALA A 134 -9.03 -5.68 3.13
CA ALA A 134 -9.08 -6.71 4.15
C ALA A 134 -10.48 -7.33 4.26
N PRO A 135 -10.58 -8.65 4.52
CA PRO A 135 -11.86 -9.31 4.73
C PRO A 135 -12.59 -8.74 5.95
N ILE A 136 -13.85 -8.40 5.78
CA ILE A 136 -14.77 -8.00 6.86
C ILE A 136 -16.20 -8.36 6.45
N GLU A 137 -16.98 -8.93 7.36
CA GLU A 137 -18.40 -9.25 7.16
C GLU A 137 -18.67 -10.01 5.84
N GLU A 138 -19.52 -9.45 4.95
CA GLU A 138 -19.82 -10.03 3.64
C GLU A 138 -18.67 -9.90 2.62
N PHE A 139 -17.70 -9.05 2.86
CA PHE A 139 -16.54 -8.83 1.99
C PHE A 139 -15.47 -9.88 2.29
N GLN A 140 -15.57 -11.05 1.67
CA GLN A 140 -14.70 -12.20 1.88
C GLN A 140 -14.08 -12.69 0.57
N GLY A 141 -13.00 -13.47 0.68
CA GLY A 141 -12.34 -14.11 -0.48
C GLY A 141 -11.13 -13.32 -0.99
N GLU A 142 -10.57 -13.82 -2.09
CA GLU A 142 -9.28 -13.39 -2.61
C GLU A 142 -9.24 -11.92 -3.04
N TYR A 143 -10.36 -11.36 -3.50
CA TYR A 143 -10.47 -9.94 -3.87
C TYR A 143 -10.20 -8.99 -2.69
N PHE A 144 -10.40 -9.47 -1.47
CA PHE A 144 -10.17 -8.72 -0.23
C PHE A 144 -8.90 -9.16 0.52
N ALA A 145 -8.09 -10.05 -0.06
CA ALA A 145 -6.84 -10.53 0.53
C ALA A 145 -5.65 -9.69 0.08
N GLY A 146 -5.56 -8.47 0.63
CA GLY A 146 -4.50 -7.50 0.39
C GLY A 146 -3.47 -7.43 1.52
N TYR A 147 -2.96 -6.22 1.82
CA TYR A 147 -2.01 -5.93 2.90
C TYR A 147 -0.75 -6.79 2.89
N GLY A 148 -0.08 -6.86 1.74
CA GLY A 148 1.21 -7.53 1.61
C GLY A 148 1.14 -9.05 1.70
N THR A 149 0.03 -9.66 1.30
CA THR A 149 -0.13 -11.13 1.26
C THR A 149 1.00 -11.78 0.48
N GLY A 150 1.32 -11.26 -0.71
CA GLY A 150 2.41 -11.77 -1.57
C GLY A 150 3.79 -11.54 -0.99
N SER A 151 4.06 -10.34 -0.47
CA SER A 151 5.37 -10.00 0.12
C SER A 151 5.69 -10.84 1.35
N ARG A 152 4.72 -11.05 2.24
CA ARG A 152 4.88 -11.94 3.39
C ARG A 152 5.18 -13.37 2.96
N TYR A 153 4.43 -13.86 1.97
CA TYR A 153 4.66 -15.19 1.42
C TYR A 153 6.04 -15.31 0.77
N LEU A 154 6.44 -14.32 -0.03
CA LEU A 154 7.74 -14.24 -0.70
C LEU A 154 8.89 -14.48 0.30
N ILE A 155 8.93 -13.69 1.38
CA ILE A 155 9.98 -13.72 2.38
C ILE A 155 9.99 -15.07 3.13
N THR A 156 8.82 -15.52 3.59
CA THR A 156 8.70 -16.75 4.38
C THR A 156 8.91 -18.02 3.55
N HIS A 157 8.94 -17.92 2.21
CA HIS A 157 9.16 -19.03 1.29
C HIS A 157 10.47 -18.92 0.50
N GLY A 158 11.49 -18.33 1.14
CA GLY A 158 12.88 -18.50 0.73
C GLY A 158 13.43 -17.42 -0.20
N ILE A 159 12.69 -16.34 -0.48
CA ILE A 159 13.25 -15.19 -1.22
C ILE A 159 13.76 -14.16 -0.20
N THR A 160 15.08 -14.04 -0.13
CA THR A 160 15.77 -13.11 0.76
C THR A 160 16.83 -12.33 -0.01
N ALA A 161 17.27 -11.19 0.56
CA ALA A 161 18.35 -10.37 0.02
C ALA A 161 19.02 -9.59 1.15
N ASP A 162 20.20 -9.02 0.90
CA ASP A 162 20.83 -8.10 1.84
C ASP A 162 20.08 -6.78 1.94
N TYR A 163 19.48 -6.34 0.82
CA TYR A 163 18.68 -5.12 0.72
C TYR A 163 17.53 -5.29 -0.27
N ALA A 164 16.48 -4.49 -0.06
CA ALA A 164 15.36 -4.41 -0.99
C ALA A 164 15.09 -2.96 -1.43
N ILE A 165 14.55 -2.81 -2.64
CA ILE A 165 13.96 -1.58 -3.16
C ILE A 165 12.53 -1.89 -3.55
N LEU A 166 11.60 -1.28 -2.84
CA LEU A 166 10.17 -1.33 -3.17
C LEU A 166 9.86 -0.20 -4.16
N ALA A 167 9.41 -0.58 -5.34
CA ALA A 167 9.24 0.33 -6.47
C ALA A 167 7.91 1.13 -6.44
N GLU A 168 7.40 1.44 -5.24
CA GLU A 168 6.19 2.19 -4.95
C GLU A 168 6.29 3.68 -5.34
N PRO A 169 5.16 4.34 -5.63
CA PRO A 169 5.14 5.75 -6.00
C PRO A 169 5.65 6.66 -4.88
N THR A 170 6.72 7.41 -5.17
CA THR A 170 7.33 8.40 -4.28
C THR A 170 7.64 9.72 -4.96
N SER A 171 7.21 9.91 -6.21
CA SER A 171 7.59 11.08 -7.03
C SER A 171 9.11 11.26 -7.11
N LEU A 172 9.85 10.16 -7.24
CA LEU A 172 11.32 10.12 -7.25
C LEU A 172 11.99 10.57 -5.95
N GLN A 173 11.28 10.60 -4.83
CA GLN A 173 11.89 10.83 -3.52
C GLN A 173 12.36 9.52 -2.90
N VAL A 174 13.50 9.55 -2.22
CA VAL A 174 13.96 8.39 -1.45
C VAL A 174 13.20 8.34 -0.13
N SER A 175 12.41 7.29 0.08
CA SER A 175 11.71 7.10 1.34
C SER A 175 12.37 6.01 2.18
N ASN A 176 12.63 6.33 3.44
CA ASN A 176 13.16 5.42 4.45
C ASN A 176 12.14 5.08 5.53
N ALA A 177 10.93 5.59 5.41
CA ALA A 177 9.84 5.38 6.37
C ALA A 177 8.49 5.33 5.68
N ASN A 178 7.54 4.59 6.24
CA ASN A 178 6.13 4.71 5.91
C ASN A 178 5.26 4.66 7.16
N MET A 179 4.11 5.31 7.08
CA MET A 179 3.08 5.15 8.09
C MET A 179 2.50 3.74 8.03
N GLY A 180 1.94 3.31 9.15
CA GLY A 180 1.09 2.12 9.21
C GLY A 180 -0.37 2.51 9.31
N CYS A 181 -1.24 1.51 9.47
CA CYS A 181 -2.65 1.74 9.71
C CYS A 181 -3.26 0.69 10.65
N ILE A 182 -4.35 1.10 11.28
CA ILE A 182 -5.24 0.24 12.06
C ILE A 182 -6.65 0.48 11.52
N TRP A 183 -7.30 -0.60 11.07
CA TRP A 183 -8.71 -0.54 10.72
C TRP A 183 -9.57 -1.13 11.82
N ALA A 184 -10.64 -0.40 12.16
CA ALA A 184 -11.57 -0.81 13.18
C ALA A 184 -13.01 -0.67 12.69
N ARG A 185 -13.86 -1.64 13.08
CA ARG A 185 -15.30 -1.55 13.06
C ARG A 185 -15.79 -1.21 14.47
N ILE A 186 -16.62 -0.21 14.58
CA ILE A 186 -17.26 0.22 15.83
C ILE A 186 -18.76 0.10 15.65
N SER A 187 -19.44 -0.70 16.47
CA SER A 187 -20.85 -1.01 16.30
C SER A 187 -21.67 -0.69 17.55
N THR A 188 -22.86 -0.18 17.33
CA THR A 188 -23.86 0.06 18.38
C THR A 188 -25.10 -0.78 18.13
N GLY A 189 -25.69 -1.28 19.21
CA GLY A 189 -26.97 -1.97 19.19
C GLY A 189 -28.15 -1.03 19.41
N GLY A 190 -29.31 -1.44 18.90
CA GLY A 190 -30.57 -0.76 19.11
C GLY A 190 -31.71 -1.73 19.38
N THR A 191 -32.90 -1.22 19.58
CA THR A 191 -34.11 -2.01 19.85
C THR A 191 -34.87 -2.30 18.56
N MET A 192 -35.05 -3.55 18.21
CA MET A 192 -35.88 -3.95 17.08
C MET A 192 -37.34 -3.69 17.36
N ALA A 193 -37.90 -2.59 16.85
CA ALA A 193 -39.29 -2.22 17.06
C ALA A 193 -39.87 -1.50 15.83
N HIS A 194 -41.18 -1.26 15.82
CA HIS A 194 -41.80 -0.43 14.81
C HIS A 194 -41.51 1.06 15.12
N SER A 195 -41.05 1.81 14.09
CA SER A 195 -40.65 3.23 14.27
C SER A 195 -41.72 4.15 14.84
N ALA A 196 -43.01 3.79 14.65
CA ALA A 196 -44.13 4.53 15.25
C ALA A 196 -44.10 4.54 16.81
N TYR A 197 -43.39 3.62 17.43
CA TYR A 197 -43.21 3.51 18.87
C TYR A 197 -41.86 4.03 19.36
N GLY A 198 -41.10 4.73 18.50
CA GLY A 198 -39.73 5.20 18.79
C GLY A 198 -39.58 6.14 19.99
N LYS A 199 -40.71 6.73 20.48
CA LYS A 199 -40.74 7.57 21.70
C LYS A 199 -41.00 6.77 22.98
N ASN A 200 -41.26 5.47 22.90
CA ASN A 200 -41.50 4.67 24.07
C ASN A 200 -40.23 4.49 24.91
N PRO A 201 -40.33 4.47 26.24
CA PRO A 201 -39.19 4.19 27.10
C PRO A 201 -38.53 2.86 26.76
N GLY A 202 -37.19 2.84 26.67
CA GLY A 202 -36.42 1.66 26.33
C GLY A 202 -36.20 1.44 24.80
N HIS A 203 -36.74 2.33 23.96
CA HIS A 203 -36.39 2.34 22.54
C HIS A 203 -35.00 2.97 22.32
N VAL A 204 -34.09 2.22 21.75
CA VAL A 204 -32.75 2.68 21.38
C VAL A 204 -32.61 2.62 19.85
N ASN A 205 -32.26 3.72 19.26
CA ASN A 205 -31.98 3.83 17.83
C ASN A 205 -30.46 3.74 17.61
N ALA A 206 -29.98 2.65 17.04
CA ALA A 206 -28.55 2.42 16.83
C ALA A 206 -27.87 3.52 15.99
N ILE A 207 -28.60 4.14 15.04
CA ILE A 207 -28.06 5.25 14.23
C ILE A 207 -27.87 6.52 15.08
N GLU A 208 -28.75 6.78 16.02
CA GLU A 208 -28.59 7.92 16.96
C GLU A 208 -27.39 7.65 17.89
N GLU A 209 -27.26 6.43 18.40
CA GLU A 209 -26.14 6.06 19.28
C GLU A 209 -24.79 6.15 18.53
N ILE A 210 -24.70 5.62 17.30
CA ILE A 210 -23.44 5.67 16.53
C ILE A 210 -23.05 7.11 16.14
N HIS A 211 -24.02 8.02 15.99
CA HIS A 211 -23.76 9.44 15.74
C HIS A 211 -22.99 10.09 16.91
N HIS A 212 -23.30 9.74 18.16
CA HIS A 212 -22.54 10.25 19.31
C HIS A 212 -21.10 9.78 19.31
N ILE A 213 -20.86 8.53 18.92
CA ILE A 213 -19.51 7.98 18.76
C ILE A 213 -18.78 8.66 17.61
N GLN A 214 -19.45 8.85 16.48
CA GLN A 214 -18.88 9.57 15.33
C GLN A 214 -18.42 10.97 15.74
N THR A 215 -19.25 11.72 16.45
CA THR A 215 -18.90 13.05 16.94
C THR A 215 -17.68 13.01 17.85
N ALA A 216 -17.64 12.08 18.80
CA ALA A 216 -16.52 11.93 19.72
C ALA A 216 -15.21 11.55 19.03
N LEU A 217 -15.27 10.75 17.97
CA LEU A 217 -14.10 10.41 17.15
C LEU A 217 -13.58 11.61 16.34
N LEU A 218 -14.50 12.41 15.78
CA LEU A 218 -14.14 13.64 15.07
C LEU A 218 -13.51 14.68 16.00
N ASP A 219 -13.95 14.75 17.26
CA ASP A 219 -13.37 15.61 18.29
C ASP A 219 -12.01 15.11 18.78
N TRP A 220 -11.80 13.79 18.80
CA TRP A 220 -10.55 13.17 19.23
C TRP A 220 -9.46 13.24 18.14
N ALA A 221 -9.83 13.11 16.87
CA ALA A 221 -8.90 12.97 15.75
C ALA A 221 -7.86 14.11 15.63
N PRO A 222 -8.21 15.42 15.76
CA PRO A 222 -7.21 16.49 15.71
C PRO A 222 -6.15 16.38 16.80
N GLY A 223 -6.56 16.07 18.03
CA GLY A 223 -5.65 15.88 19.15
C GLY A 223 -4.74 14.65 18.98
N TYR A 224 -5.24 13.58 18.39
CA TYR A 224 -4.46 12.40 18.02
C TYR A 224 -3.38 12.78 16.98
N SER A 225 -3.78 13.41 15.88
CA SER A 225 -2.86 13.83 14.80
C SER A 225 -1.74 14.73 15.31
N GLU A 226 -2.06 15.67 16.19
CA GLU A 226 -1.07 16.61 16.74
C GLU A 226 -0.08 15.90 17.70
N ARG A 227 -0.57 15.02 18.58
CA ARG A 227 0.31 14.28 19.52
C ARG A 227 1.27 13.32 18.85
N HIS A 228 0.90 12.82 17.67
CA HIS A 228 1.66 11.81 16.93
C HIS A 228 2.30 12.34 15.63
N ALA A 229 2.54 13.67 15.56
CA ALA A 229 3.29 14.24 14.45
C ALA A 229 4.70 13.62 14.36
N PHE A 230 5.14 13.26 13.14
CA PHE A 230 6.41 12.59 12.90
C PHE A 230 7.03 13.04 11.57
N MET A 231 8.29 13.43 11.55
CA MET A 231 9.01 13.94 10.37
C MET A 231 8.26 15.06 9.62
N GLY A 232 7.55 15.92 10.35
CA GLY A 232 6.76 17.02 9.77
C GLY A 232 5.35 16.61 9.32
N GLU A 233 5.05 15.32 9.28
CA GLU A 233 3.75 14.79 8.88
C GLU A 233 2.87 14.44 10.09
N ARG A 234 1.56 14.40 9.87
CA ARG A 234 0.56 14.08 10.90
C ARG A 234 -0.29 12.89 10.47
N PRO A 235 -0.41 11.85 11.33
CA PRO A 235 -1.27 10.72 11.02
C PRO A 235 -2.74 11.14 11.01
N SER A 236 -3.50 10.65 10.02
CA SER A 236 -4.92 10.92 9.89
C SER A 236 -5.78 9.90 10.63
N VAL A 237 -6.99 10.32 10.97
CA VAL A 237 -8.08 9.45 11.39
C VAL A 237 -9.26 9.70 10.46
N THR A 238 -9.70 8.67 9.76
CA THR A 238 -10.77 8.78 8.78
C THR A 238 -11.92 7.83 9.13
N ILE A 239 -13.13 8.37 9.22
CA ILE A 239 -14.34 7.53 9.22
C ILE A 239 -14.67 7.24 7.76
N ALA A 240 -14.27 6.05 7.30
CA ALA A 240 -14.28 5.70 5.88
C ALA A 240 -15.65 5.22 5.40
N ALA A 241 -16.43 4.59 6.26
CA ALA A 241 -17.78 4.13 5.93
C ALA A 241 -18.71 4.17 7.15
N VAL A 242 -20.01 4.25 6.89
CA VAL A 242 -21.09 4.12 7.86
C VAL A 242 -22.17 3.22 7.30
N GLN A 243 -22.68 2.33 8.13
CA GLN A 243 -23.77 1.40 7.79
C GLN A 243 -24.78 1.35 8.94
N GLY A 244 -26.05 1.17 8.62
CA GLY A 244 -27.07 0.97 9.66
C GLY A 244 -28.49 0.94 9.11
N GLY A 245 -29.35 0.27 9.86
CA GLY A 245 -30.77 0.16 9.55
C GLY A 245 -31.12 -0.65 8.29
N LEU A 246 -32.39 -0.70 7.94
CA LEU A 246 -32.92 -1.42 6.77
C LEU A 246 -33.47 -0.42 5.75
N ARG A 247 -32.73 -0.12 4.70
CA ARG A 247 -33.10 0.86 3.63
C ARG A 247 -34.41 0.52 2.93
N TRP A 248 -34.78 -0.75 2.87
CA TRP A 248 -36.00 -1.24 2.24
C TRP A 248 -37.21 -1.27 3.20
N ARG A 249 -37.03 -0.95 4.51
CA ARG A 249 -38.07 -1.01 5.53
C ARG A 249 -37.96 0.07 6.59
N LEU A 250 -38.23 1.30 6.23
CA LEU A 250 -38.07 2.47 7.12
C LEU A 250 -39.00 2.49 8.33
N SER A 251 -40.01 1.63 8.35
CA SER A 251 -40.91 1.47 9.52
C SER A 251 -40.30 0.63 10.66
N ARG A 252 -39.03 0.25 10.56
CA ARG A 252 -38.26 -0.43 11.61
C ARG A 252 -37.26 0.52 12.25
N ASN A 253 -37.24 0.51 13.59
CA ASN A 253 -36.17 1.16 14.32
C ASN A 253 -34.82 0.48 14.01
N PRO A 254 -33.75 1.23 13.74
CA PRO A 254 -32.44 0.64 13.51
C PRO A 254 -31.96 -0.13 14.75
N PHE A 255 -31.64 -1.41 14.55
CA PHE A 255 -31.21 -2.29 15.63
C PHE A 255 -29.68 -2.49 15.64
N GLU A 256 -28.99 -2.04 14.60
CA GLU A 256 -27.55 -2.03 14.48
C GLU A 256 -27.10 -0.87 13.61
N ALA A 257 -25.96 -0.25 13.98
CA ALA A 257 -25.25 0.69 13.15
C ALA A 257 -23.73 0.57 13.41
N SER A 258 -22.93 0.75 12.37
CA SER A 258 -21.48 0.58 12.42
C SER A 258 -20.75 1.73 11.72
N LEU A 259 -19.59 2.09 12.26
CA LEU A 259 -18.57 2.93 11.61
C LEU A 259 -17.36 2.07 11.28
N TYR A 260 -16.74 2.34 10.14
CA TYR A 260 -15.46 1.76 9.74
C TYR A 260 -14.43 2.87 9.73
N VAL A 261 -13.38 2.70 10.53
CA VAL A 261 -12.41 3.76 10.84
C VAL A 261 -11.01 3.32 10.44
N ASP A 262 -10.33 4.17 9.68
CA ASP A 262 -8.90 4.07 9.38
C ASP A 262 -8.14 5.03 10.30
N VAL A 263 -7.22 4.50 11.10
CA VAL A 263 -6.32 5.27 11.95
C VAL A 263 -4.90 5.06 11.46
N ARG A 264 -4.29 6.10 10.90
CA ARG A 264 -2.89 6.04 10.48
C ARG A 264 -1.97 6.11 11.70
N THR A 265 -0.86 5.38 11.65
CA THR A 265 0.12 5.27 12.73
C THR A 265 1.51 5.66 12.24
N VAL A 266 2.34 6.16 13.14
CA VAL A 266 3.70 6.62 12.82
C VAL A 266 4.77 5.72 13.44
N PRO A 267 6.00 5.70 12.91
CA PRO A 267 7.11 4.95 13.49
C PRO A 267 7.29 5.21 14.98
N GLY A 268 7.52 4.14 15.73
CA GLY A 268 7.62 4.18 17.20
C GLY A 268 6.28 4.07 17.93
N GLN A 269 5.15 4.24 17.25
CA GLN A 269 3.83 4.09 17.85
C GLN A 269 3.43 2.60 17.91
N LYS A 270 2.95 2.15 19.06
CA LYS A 270 2.47 0.78 19.23
C LYS A 270 0.97 0.71 18.92
N ALA A 271 0.56 -0.30 18.18
CA ALA A 271 -0.84 -0.53 17.85
C ALA A 271 -1.73 -0.60 19.10
N ASP A 272 -1.26 -1.23 20.17
CA ASP A 272 -2.04 -1.34 21.41
C ASP A 272 -2.26 0.00 22.14
N ASP A 273 -1.38 0.99 21.94
CA ASP A 273 -1.59 2.33 22.47
C ASP A 273 -2.79 2.99 21.77
N VAL A 274 -2.83 2.91 20.44
CA VAL A 274 -3.94 3.42 19.62
C VAL A 274 -5.25 2.71 19.97
N LYS A 275 -5.20 1.39 20.13
CA LYS A 275 -6.38 0.59 20.53
C LYS A 275 -6.91 1.02 21.90
N ARG A 276 -6.01 1.35 22.84
CA ARG A 276 -6.41 1.87 24.16
C ARG A 276 -7.05 3.27 24.06
N GLU A 277 -6.47 4.16 23.23
CA GLU A 277 -7.06 5.48 23.01
C GLU A 277 -8.48 5.39 22.43
N LEU A 278 -8.68 4.55 21.39
CA LEU A 278 -10.01 4.33 20.82
C LEU A 278 -11.00 3.80 21.86
N ARG A 279 -10.62 2.79 22.65
CA ARG A 279 -11.47 2.27 23.72
C ARG A 279 -11.83 3.33 24.75
N ALA A 280 -10.86 4.18 25.13
CA ALA A 280 -11.12 5.27 26.07
C ALA A 280 -12.15 6.29 25.54
N VAL A 281 -12.12 6.58 24.22
CA VAL A 281 -13.14 7.42 23.57
C VAL A 281 -14.52 6.76 23.71
N LEU A 282 -14.65 5.48 23.39
CA LEU A 282 -15.92 4.74 23.43
C LEU A 282 -16.47 4.65 24.86
N GLN A 283 -15.62 4.33 25.84
CA GLN A 283 -15.99 4.26 27.26
C GLN A 283 -16.47 5.62 27.80
N ARG A 284 -15.82 6.71 27.42
CA ARG A 284 -16.24 8.06 27.77
C ARG A 284 -17.62 8.34 27.22
N VAL A 285 -17.89 8.08 25.94
CA VAL A 285 -19.23 8.29 25.34
C VAL A 285 -20.27 7.44 26.02
N ALA A 286 -19.99 6.16 26.29
CA ALA A 286 -20.90 5.27 26.98
C ALA A 286 -21.30 5.82 28.39
N GLY A 287 -20.31 6.31 29.15
CA GLY A 287 -20.55 6.91 30.48
C GLY A 287 -21.32 8.24 30.42
N GLU A 288 -20.94 9.15 29.52
CA GLU A 288 -21.62 10.47 29.38
C GLU A 288 -23.05 10.35 28.90
N ARG A 289 -23.34 9.35 28.06
CA ARG A 289 -24.67 9.14 27.47
C ARG A 289 -25.51 8.09 28.18
N ASN A 290 -24.95 7.41 29.18
CA ASN A 290 -25.58 6.27 29.87
C ASN A 290 -26.09 5.20 28.87
N MET A 291 -25.25 4.88 27.86
CA MET A 291 -25.52 3.89 26.84
C MET A 291 -24.57 2.68 26.99
N PRO A 292 -24.91 1.50 26.44
CA PRO A 292 -23.98 0.39 26.39
C PRO A 292 -22.68 0.77 25.66
N GLU A 293 -21.57 0.20 26.10
CA GLU A 293 -20.28 0.35 25.36
C GLU A 293 -20.42 -0.25 23.98
N ALA A 294 -19.95 0.47 22.96
CA ALA A 294 -19.97 0.00 21.59
C ALA A 294 -18.99 -1.18 21.40
N GLU A 295 -19.36 -2.12 20.57
CA GLU A 295 -18.45 -3.16 20.14
C GLU A 295 -17.32 -2.56 19.31
N LEU A 296 -16.07 -2.99 19.55
CA LEU A 296 -14.87 -2.54 18.84
C LEU A 296 -14.07 -3.75 18.35
N ILE A 297 -14.06 -3.93 17.04
CA ILE A 297 -13.32 -5.00 16.35
C ILE A 297 -12.21 -4.36 15.53
N PHE A 298 -10.96 -4.80 15.77
CA PHE A 298 -9.81 -4.46 14.94
C PHE A 298 -9.57 -5.58 13.94
N TYR A 299 -9.59 -5.27 12.65
CA TYR A 299 -9.43 -6.27 11.59
C TYR A 299 -8.22 -6.04 10.68
N VAL A 300 -7.58 -4.84 10.76
CA VAL A 300 -6.26 -4.57 10.17
C VAL A 300 -5.34 -3.99 11.21
N ASN A 301 -4.09 -4.40 11.16
CA ASN A 301 -2.97 -3.81 11.88
C ASN A 301 -1.73 -3.96 11.01
N ASP A 302 -1.48 -2.96 10.17
CA ASP A 302 -0.26 -2.87 9.37
C ASP A 302 0.67 -1.82 10.02
N PRO A 303 1.81 -2.23 10.58
CA PRO A 303 2.64 -1.34 11.37
C PRO A 303 3.48 -0.41 10.51
N PRO A 304 3.77 0.78 11.02
CA PRO A 304 4.71 1.71 10.40
C PRO A 304 6.14 1.15 10.47
N THR A 305 7.01 1.68 9.62
CA THR A 305 8.45 1.35 9.64
C THR A 305 9.30 2.59 9.45
N LEU A 306 10.53 2.53 9.98
CA LEU A 306 11.57 3.54 9.84
C LEU A 306 12.93 2.84 9.74
N LEU A 307 13.69 3.17 8.72
CA LEU A 307 15.10 2.83 8.61
C LEU A 307 15.99 4.02 8.97
N ASP A 308 17.13 3.74 9.59
CA ASP A 308 18.18 4.72 9.78
C ASP A 308 18.61 5.29 8.42
N PRO A 309 18.60 6.62 8.21
CA PRO A 309 19.04 7.24 6.96
C PRO A 309 20.52 6.97 6.63
N GLU A 310 21.31 6.53 7.61
CA GLU A 310 22.72 6.17 7.46
C GLU A 310 22.92 4.73 6.95
N LEU A 311 21.87 3.91 6.88
CA LEU A 311 21.99 2.56 6.33
C LEU A 311 22.49 2.58 4.88
N PRO A 312 23.33 1.60 4.49
CA PRO A 312 23.93 1.57 3.16
C PRO A 312 22.92 1.65 2.01
N ILE A 313 21.76 0.99 2.14
CA ILE A 313 20.72 1.04 1.10
C ILE A 313 20.17 2.47 0.92
N ILE A 314 19.90 3.20 2.01
CA ILE A 314 19.36 4.56 1.93
C ILE A 314 20.41 5.51 1.33
N LYS A 315 21.67 5.42 1.81
CA LYS A 315 22.78 6.19 1.23
C LYS A 315 22.99 5.90 -0.24
N THR A 316 22.94 4.62 -0.64
CA THR A 316 23.12 4.23 -2.05
C THR A 316 21.99 4.78 -2.91
N MET A 317 20.74 4.71 -2.45
CA MET A 317 19.60 5.27 -3.18
C MET A 317 19.71 6.79 -3.34
N ARG A 318 20.10 7.52 -2.28
CA ARG A 318 20.34 8.97 -2.35
C ARG A 318 21.46 9.32 -3.33
N THR A 319 22.57 8.60 -3.26
CA THR A 319 23.70 8.79 -4.18
C THR A 319 23.32 8.48 -5.63
N ALA A 320 22.60 7.38 -5.87
CA ALA A 320 22.13 7.01 -7.21
C ALA A 320 21.16 8.05 -7.77
N HIS A 321 20.25 8.56 -6.94
CA HIS A 321 19.34 9.64 -7.32
C HIS A 321 20.12 10.91 -7.72
N GLU A 322 21.06 11.34 -6.89
CA GLU A 322 21.86 12.54 -7.14
C GLU A 322 22.73 12.41 -8.40
N GLU A 323 23.36 11.25 -8.62
CA GLU A 323 24.16 10.99 -9.82
C GLU A 323 23.32 11.05 -11.11
N VAL A 324 22.06 10.63 -11.06
CA VAL A 324 21.19 10.60 -12.24
C VAL A 324 20.50 11.94 -12.48
N THR A 325 20.10 12.64 -11.42
CA THR A 325 19.28 13.86 -11.52
C THR A 325 20.06 15.14 -11.32
N GLY A 326 21.26 15.08 -10.74
CA GLY A 326 22.02 16.25 -10.30
C GLY A 326 21.46 16.93 -9.05
N THR A 327 20.46 16.33 -8.39
CA THR A 327 19.76 16.90 -7.24
C THR A 327 19.83 15.96 -6.04
N ALA A 328 20.17 16.48 -4.86
CA ALA A 328 20.15 15.70 -3.63
C ALA A 328 18.70 15.33 -3.23
N SER A 329 18.51 14.13 -2.69
CA SER A 329 17.24 13.67 -2.14
C SER A 329 17.40 13.44 -0.64
N GLU A 330 16.70 14.22 0.18
CA GLU A 330 16.61 13.93 1.61
C GLU A 330 15.54 12.83 1.85
N PRO A 331 15.77 11.93 2.82
CA PRO A 331 14.82 10.87 3.11
C PRO A 331 13.48 11.42 3.61
N VAL A 332 12.39 10.85 3.11
CA VAL A 332 11.02 11.26 3.45
C VAL A 332 10.25 10.10 4.07
N ILE A 333 9.18 10.43 4.80
CA ILE A 333 8.17 9.46 5.20
C ILE A 333 7.07 9.37 4.14
N ARG A 334 6.72 8.14 3.75
CA ARG A 334 5.57 7.87 2.90
C ARG A 334 4.30 7.78 3.77
N LEU A 335 3.23 8.49 3.39
CA LEU A 335 1.99 8.54 4.18
C LEU A 335 1.15 7.25 4.09
N PRO A 336 0.96 6.61 2.91
CA PRO A 336 0.35 5.30 2.84
C PRO A 336 1.21 4.22 3.51
N ALA A 337 0.58 3.16 4.01
CA ALA A 337 1.27 1.94 4.37
C ALA A 337 1.93 1.31 3.12
N ALA A 338 2.89 0.44 3.30
CA ALA A 338 3.58 -0.21 2.19
C ALA A 338 4.28 -1.50 2.62
N ASP A 339 4.48 -2.39 1.67
CA ASP A 339 5.12 -3.69 1.87
C ASP A 339 6.56 -3.62 2.42
N SER A 340 7.23 -2.44 2.35
CA SER A 340 8.54 -2.24 2.97
C SER A 340 8.56 -2.60 4.47
N THR A 341 7.42 -2.46 5.15
CA THR A 341 7.28 -2.85 6.56
C THR A 341 7.52 -4.35 6.76
N HIS A 342 7.08 -5.19 5.81
CA HIS A 342 7.27 -6.64 5.89
C HIS A 342 8.75 -7.03 5.72
N PHE A 343 9.44 -6.44 4.72
CA PHE A 343 10.87 -6.68 4.50
C PHE A 343 11.70 -6.23 5.70
N ASN A 344 11.46 -5.02 6.20
CA ASN A 344 12.18 -4.47 7.36
C ASN A 344 12.02 -5.32 8.64
N ARG A 345 10.89 -6.00 8.82
CA ARG A 345 10.64 -6.91 9.94
C ARG A 345 11.42 -8.22 9.87
N TYR A 346 11.87 -8.60 8.68
CA TYR A 346 12.67 -9.79 8.45
C TYR A 346 14.16 -9.45 8.22
N ASP A 347 14.59 -8.29 8.72
CA ASP A 347 15.98 -7.81 8.60
C ASP A 347 16.46 -7.69 7.15
N ILE A 348 15.56 -7.37 6.22
CA ILE A 348 15.84 -7.00 4.83
C ILE A 348 15.57 -5.49 4.69
N PRO A 349 16.56 -4.62 4.93
CA PRO A 349 16.35 -3.17 4.85
C PRO A 349 15.83 -2.77 3.47
N CYS A 350 14.63 -2.20 3.44
CA CYS A 350 13.89 -1.89 2.22
C CYS A 350 13.69 -0.38 2.06
N ALA A 351 14.36 0.22 1.08
CA ALA A 351 14.09 1.58 0.65
C ALA A 351 12.88 1.62 -0.28
N VAL A 352 12.11 2.70 -0.24
CA VAL A 352 11.00 2.91 -1.18
C VAL A 352 11.35 4.02 -2.14
N TYR A 353 11.19 3.76 -3.45
CA TYR A 353 11.48 4.72 -4.50
C TYR A 353 10.75 4.34 -5.79
N GLY A 354 10.09 5.29 -6.44
CA GLY A 354 9.46 5.04 -7.74
C GLY A 354 8.95 6.28 -8.46
N PRO A 355 8.58 6.14 -9.75
CA PRO A 355 8.26 7.25 -10.63
C PRO A 355 6.86 7.83 -10.43
N GLY A 356 5.91 7.02 -9.93
CA GLY A 356 4.54 7.46 -9.66
C GLY A 356 4.41 8.38 -8.46
N GLY A 357 3.23 8.93 -8.21
CA GLY A 357 2.95 9.81 -7.09
C GLY A 357 2.50 11.21 -7.50
N PHE A 358 2.87 12.24 -6.74
CA PHE A 358 2.50 13.65 -6.97
C PHE A 358 3.36 14.28 -8.08
N ASN A 359 3.13 13.89 -9.33
CA ASN A 359 3.94 14.34 -10.46
C ASN A 359 3.27 15.43 -11.29
N HIS A 360 2.01 15.73 -11.02
CA HIS A 360 1.23 16.61 -11.86
C HIS A 360 0.89 17.90 -11.12
N SER A 361 1.27 19.04 -11.69
CA SER A 361 1.09 20.37 -11.09
C SER A 361 -0.38 20.71 -10.78
N ASP A 362 -1.31 20.12 -11.53
CA ASP A 362 -2.73 20.46 -11.43
C ASP A 362 -3.48 19.60 -10.39
N ALA A 363 -2.88 18.52 -9.95
CA ALA A 363 -3.62 17.55 -9.15
C ALA A 363 -3.63 17.90 -7.67
N GLY A 364 -2.55 18.46 -7.13
CA GLY A 364 -2.39 18.57 -5.67
C GLY A 364 -2.57 17.24 -4.93
N THR A 365 -2.88 16.18 -5.69
CA THR A 365 -3.12 14.81 -5.25
C THR A 365 -2.50 13.85 -6.25
N TRP A 366 -1.99 12.74 -5.78
CA TRP A 366 -1.45 11.69 -6.65
C TRP A 366 -2.55 10.92 -7.42
N MET A 367 -3.80 11.04 -6.96
CA MET A 367 -5.00 10.57 -7.65
C MET A 367 -5.74 11.78 -8.24
N HIS A 368 -5.56 11.99 -9.53
CA HIS A 368 -6.30 12.99 -10.29
C HIS A 368 -7.76 12.55 -10.49
N ALA A 369 -8.67 13.50 -10.74
CA ALA A 369 -10.05 13.18 -11.09
C ALA A 369 -10.17 12.26 -12.34
N ALA A 370 -9.18 12.29 -13.23
CA ALA A 370 -9.06 11.38 -14.37
C ALA A 370 -8.37 10.05 -14.05
N GLY A 371 -7.97 9.81 -12.79
CA GLY A 371 -7.34 8.60 -12.31
C GLY A 371 -5.81 8.59 -12.41
N GLU A 372 -5.25 7.39 -12.41
CA GLU A 372 -3.80 7.19 -12.34
C GLU A 372 -3.07 7.58 -13.62
N HIS A 373 -1.90 8.16 -13.45
CA HIS A 373 -0.99 8.52 -14.53
C HIS A 373 0.45 8.60 -14.03
N VAL A 374 1.40 8.49 -14.94
CA VAL A 374 2.83 8.60 -14.65
C VAL A 374 3.58 9.28 -15.79
N SER A 375 4.55 10.13 -15.47
CA SER A 375 5.43 10.77 -16.45
C SER A 375 6.44 9.77 -17.00
N VAL A 376 6.60 9.73 -18.32
CA VAL A 376 7.65 8.92 -18.98
C VAL A 376 9.05 9.42 -18.57
N GLU A 377 9.25 10.70 -18.37
CA GLU A 377 10.50 11.27 -17.89
C GLU A 377 10.86 10.73 -16.50
N ASN A 378 9.89 10.69 -15.57
CA ASN A 378 10.10 10.11 -14.25
C ASN A 378 10.39 8.60 -14.34
N MET A 379 9.73 7.88 -15.24
CA MET A 379 10.02 6.45 -15.47
C MET A 379 11.46 6.23 -15.96
N LEU A 380 11.93 7.03 -16.91
CA LEU A 380 13.31 6.97 -17.39
C LEU A 380 14.31 7.28 -16.27
N THR A 381 14.01 8.28 -15.46
CA THR A 381 14.83 8.65 -14.30
C THR A 381 14.86 7.51 -13.28
N ALA A 382 13.71 6.93 -12.92
CA ALA A 382 13.64 5.82 -11.97
C ALA A 382 14.41 4.59 -12.46
N ALA A 383 14.27 4.22 -13.75
CA ALA A 383 15.01 3.09 -14.33
C ALA A 383 16.52 3.30 -14.26
N ARG A 384 17.01 4.52 -14.53
CA ARG A 384 18.43 4.87 -14.38
C ARG A 384 18.91 4.80 -12.94
N VAL A 385 18.12 5.31 -12.00
CA VAL A 385 18.43 5.24 -10.55
C VAL A 385 18.49 3.80 -10.08
N TYR A 386 17.57 2.94 -10.51
CA TYR A 386 17.58 1.51 -10.18
C TYR A 386 18.82 0.80 -10.76
N LEU A 387 19.18 1.12 -12.00
CA LEU A 387 20.39 0.58 -12.63
C LEU A 387 21.64 0.95 -11.81
N VAL A 388 21.82 2.25 -11.49
CA VAL A 388 22.97 2.73 -10.71
C VAL A 388 22.98 2.11 -9.32
N ALA A 389 21.83 2.02 -8.65
CA ALA A 389 21.72 1.40 -7.33
C ALA A 389 22.09 -0.08 -7.36
N ALA A 390 21.60 -0.84 -8.34
CA ALA A 390 21.94 -2.25 -8.53
C ALA A 390 23.44 -2.46 -8.74
N LEU A 391 24.05 -1.68 -9.62
CA LEU A 391 25.50 -1.74 -9.87
C LEU A 391 26.30 -1.44 -8.59
N LYS A 392 25.91 -0.41 -7.83
CA LYS A 392 26.61 -0.05 -6.59
C LYS A 392 26.45 -1.10 -5.48
N ILE A 393 25.24 -1.63 -5.27
CA ILE A 393 24.96 -2.59 -4.19
C ILE A 393 25.59 -3.95 -4.50
N CYS A 394 25.34 -4.51 -5.69
CA CYS A 394 25.75 -5.86 -6.03
C CYS A 394 27.25 -5.99 -6.31
N SER A 395 27.97 -4.87 -6.45
CA SER A 395 29.44 -4.85 -6.50
C SER A 395 30.10 -4.85 -5.11
N GLN A 396 29.35 -4.57 -4.03
CA GLN A 396 29.88 -4.56 -2.68
C GLN A 396 30.03 -5.98 -2.15
N ARG A 397 31.10 -6.21 -1.41
CA ARG A 397 31.26 -7.45 -0.63
C ARG A 397 30.56 -7.30 0.71
N PRO A 398 29.91 -8.36 1.21
CA PRO A 398 29.44 -8.38 2.61
C PRO A 398 30.62 -8.12 3.56
N ALA A 399 30.36 -7.37 4.63
CA ALA A 399 31.38 -7.06 5.64
C ALA A 399 31.75 -8.30 6.45
#